data_38145ffac33cf31ba9e5868b8e709832
#
_entry.id   38145ffac33cf31ba9e5868b8e709832
#
_cell.length_a   1.000
_cell.length_b   1.000
_cell.length_c   1.000
_cell.angle_alpha   90.00
_cell.angle_beta   90.00
_cell.angle_gamma   90.00
#
_symmetry.space_group_name_H-M   'P 1'
#
loop_
_entity.id
_entity.type
_entity.pdbx_description
1 polymer ?
#
loop_
_entity_poly.entity_id
_entity_poly.type
_entity_poly.pdbx_seq_one_letter_code
_entity_poly.pdbx_strand_id
1 'polypeptide(L)'
;IKSVKVDTKGGKQVVTLHLNRKAKWNSGRTIDYTDYRATWKANSGFAPGFLPASTDGFNQISSVEKGAKDTDVVLTFKTTYPDWTTVLSTVLPKEGVKDPHTFNDGWKTLNPDWLTGPFIPMKVDEASKTLTVKRNGKWWGDKSKLDTVSFKAMDSATQTKAFANKEIDA
;
A
#
# COMPACT_ATOMS: atom_id res chain seq x y z
N ILE A 1 6.38 -4.57 7.59
CA ILE A 1 6.59 -6.01 7.87
C ILE A 1 7.86 -6.12 8.71
N LYS A 2 7.83 -6.96 9.77
CA LYS A 2 8.98 -7.21 10.65
C LYS A 2 9.79 -8.43 10.17
N SER A 3 9.08 -9.49 9.78
CA SER A 3 9.67 -10.70 9.21
C SER A 3 8.67 -11.44 8.34
N VAL A 4 9.19 -12.29 7.46
CA VAL A 4 8.41 -13.12 6.55
C VAL A 4 8.92 -14.55 6.64
N LYS A 5 8.02 -15.52 6.62
CA LYS A 5 8.31 -16.94 6.47
C LYS A 5 7.59 -17.47 5.24
N VAL A 6 8.30 -18.21 4.42
CA VAL A 6 7.74 -18.88 3.23
C VAL A 6 7.88 -20.37 3.42
N ASP A 7 6.77 -21.08 3.30
CA ASP A 7 6.69 -22.54 3.42
C ASP A 7 5.97 -23.13 2.20
N THR A 8 6.12 -24.43 1.99
CA THR A 8 5.27 -25.21 1.07
C THR A 8 4.49 -26.25 1.87
N LYS A 9 3.16 -26.22 1.74
CA LYS A 9 2.26 -27.16 2.40
C LYS A 9 1.29 -27.75 1.39
N GLY A 10 1.30 -29.08 1.22
CA GLY A 10 0.41 -29.75 0.27
C GLY A 10 0.51 -29.21 -1.16
N GLY A 11 1.72 -28.91 -1.63
CA GLY A 11 1.94 -28.34 -2.97
C GLY A 11 1.59 -26.85 -3.13
N LYS A 12 1.12 -26.20 -2.06
CA LYS A 12 0.77 -24.78 -2.04
C LYS A 12 1.82 -23.96 -1.32
N GLN A 13 2.14 -22.79 -1.86
CA GLN A 13 2.99 -21.82 -1.17
C GLN A 13 2.21 -21.11 -0.08
N VAL A 14 2.79 -21.04 1.11
CA VAL A 14 2.23 -20.34 2.27
C VAL A 14 3.22 -19.28 2.72
N VAL A 15 2.80 -18.03 2.70
CA VAL A 15 3.60 -16.89 3.14
C VAL A 15 3.00 -16.35 4.43
N THR A 16 3.79 -16.37 5.50
CA THR A 16 3.39 -15.80 6.79
C THR A 16 4.13 -14.49 7.01
N LEU A 17 3.39 -13.42 7.16
CA LEU A 17 3.93 -12.09 7.47
C LEU A 17 3.75 -11.83 8.96
N HIS A 18 4.82 -11.39 9.62
CA HIS A 18 4.75 -10.83 10.95
C HIS A 18 4.84 -9.30 10.84
N LEU A 19 3.73 -8.62 11.08
CA LEU A 19 3.65 -7.18 10.96
C LEU A 19 4.31 -6.49 12.16
N ASN A 20 4.79 -5.26 11.93
CA ASN A 20 5.27 -4.43 13.03
C ASN A 20 4.07 -3.95 13.86
N ARG A 21 4.04 -4.27 15.14
CA ARG A 21 2.94 -3.88 16.06
C ARG A 21 2.78 -2.36 16.24
N LYS A 22 3.83 -1.59 15.91
CA LYS A 22 3.75 -0.13 15.91
C LYS A 22 3.07 0.41 14.67
N ALA A 23 2.94 -0.40 13.60
CA ALA A 23 2.38 0.04 12.33
C ALA A 23 0.89 0.38 12.49
N LYS A 24 0.56 1.62 12.15
CA LYS A 24 -0.79 2.18 12.28
C LYS A 24 -1.15 3.00 11.06
N TRP A 25 -2.41 3.01 10.74
CA TRP A 25 -3.04 4.02 9.91
C TRP A 25 -3.09 5.36 10.64
N ASN A 26 -3.25 6.46 9.92
CA ASN A 26 -3.39 7.79 10.53
C ASN A 26 -4.64 7.93 11.40
N SER A 27 -5.64 7.08 11.23
CA SER A 27 -6.78 6.92 12.14
C SER A 27 -6.37 6.47 13.56
N GLY A 28 -5.12 5.98 13.72
CA GLY A 28 -4.62 5.38 14.98
C GLY A 28 -4.84 3.88 15.07
N ARG A 29 -5.61 3.27 14.15
CA ARG A 29 -5.87 1.83 14.09
C ARG A 29 -4.61 1.07 13.67
N THR A 30 -4.31 -0.03 14.35
CA THR A 30 -3.21 -0.93 13.97
C THR A 30 -3.48 -1.57 12.62
N ILE A 31 -2.44 -1.70 11.80
CA ILE A 31 -2.47 -2.46 10.56
C ILE A 31 -2.44 -3.95 10.92
N ASP A 32 -3.44 -4.70 10.46
CA ASP A 32 -3.59 -6.11 10.80
C ASP A 32 -4.01 -6.97 9.58
N TYR A 33 -4.23 -8.27 9.82
CA TYR A 33 -4.59 -9.22 8.78
C TYR A 33 -5.91 -8.85 8.06
N THR A 34 -6.81 -8.10 8.69
CA THR A 34 -8.08 -7.71 8.07
C THR A 34 -7.87 -6.73 6.92
N ASP A 35 -6.85 -5.88 6.99
CA ASP A 35 -6.46 -4.98 5.91
C ASP A 35 -5.95 -5.78 4.70
N TYR A 36 -5.07 -6.76 4.93
CA TYR A 36 -4.55 -7.63 3.87
C TYR A 36 -5.65 -8.47 3.22
N ARG A 37 -6.57 -9.02 4.04
CA ARG A 37 -7.72 -9.78 3.54
C ARG A 37 -8.65 -8.90 2.70
N ALA A 38 -8.96 -7.69 3.15
CA ALA A 38 -9.80 -6.74 2.43
C ALA A 38 -9.14 -6.29 1.12
N THR A 39 -7.83 -5.98 1.15
CA THR A 39 -7.04 -5.66 -0.04
C THR A 39 -7.05 -6.79 -1.06
N TRP A 40 -6.79 -8.03 -0.61
CA TRP A 40 -6.87 -9.20 -1.48
C TRP A 40 -8.25 -9.37 -2.10
N LYS A 41 -9.32 -9.31 -1.29
CA LYS A 41 -10.70 -9.44 -1.78
C LYS A 41 -11.01 -8.42 -2.89
N ALA A 42 -10.64 -7.15 -2.68
CA ALA A 42 -10.90 -6.08 -3.63
C ALA A 42 -10.09 -6.22 -4.94
N ASN A 43 -8.86 -6.77 -4.88
CA ASN A 43 -7.95 -6.86 -6.02
C ASN A 43 -7.91 -8.24 -6.69
N SER A 44 -8.56 -9.26 -6.12
CA SER A 44 -8.47 -10.65 -6.61
C SER A 44 -9.20 -10.91 -7.93
N GLY A 45 -10.17 -10.06 -8.29
CA GLY A 45 -11.10 -10.29 -9.39
C GLY A 45 -12.23 -11.28 -9.07
N PHE A 46 -12.26 -11.84 -7.84
CA PHE A 46 -13.30 -12.81 -7.44
C PHE A 46 -14.53 -12.15 -6.79
N ALA A 47 -14.37 -10.93 -6.29
CA ALA A 47 -15.44 -10.21 -5.61
C ALA A 47 -16.23 -9.35 -6.61
N PRO A 48 -17.55 -9.57 -6.78
CA PRO A 48 -18.37 -8.80 -7.72
C PRO A 48 -18.34 -7.30 -7.44
N GLY A 49 -18.29 -6.51 -8.52
CA GLY A 49 -18.41 -5.05 -8.45
C GLY A 49 -17.11 -4.30 -8.15
N PHE A 50 -16.07 -4.96 -7.63
CA PHE A 50 -14.73 -4.35 -7.49
C PHE A 50 -14.06 -4.27 -8.88
N LEU A 51 -13.47 -3.11 -9.20
CA LEU A 51 -12.83 -2.84 -10.49
C LEU A 51 -11.34 -2.52 -10.29
N PRO A 52 -10.50 -3.51 -9.92
CA PRO A 52 -9.06 -3.29 -9.76
C PRO A 52 -8.39 -3.00 -11.11
N ALA A 53 -7.37 -2.17 -11.12
CA ALA A 53 -6.56 -1.89 -12.31
C ALA A 53 -5.83 -3.14 -12.85
N SER A 54 -5.44 -4.05 -11.95
CA SER A 54 -4.91 -5.38 -12.27
C SER A 54 -5.26 -6.36 -11.15
N THR A 55 -5.44 -7.62 -11.52
CA THR A 55 -5.63 -8.74 -10.58
C THR A 55 -4.35 -9.56 -10.38
N ASP A 56 -3.24 -9.16 -11.04
CA ASP A 56 -2.01 -9.94 -11.06
C ASP A 56 -1.45 -10.20 -9.67
N GLY A 57 -1.09 -11.45 -9.43
CA GLY A 57 -0.65 -11.93 -8.13
C GLY A 57 -1.76 -12.12 -7.12
N PHE A 58 -2.73 -11.19 -7.00
CA PHE A 58 -3.87 -11.34 -6.09
C PHE A 58 -4.80 -12.49 -6.49
N ASN A 59 -4.95 -12.75 -7.78
CA ASN A 59 -5.72 -13.88 -8.30
C ASN A 59 -5.04 -15.24 -8.05
N GLN A 60 -3.74 -15.26 -7.71
CA GLN A 60 -3.00 -16.46 -7.33
C GLN A 60 -3.19 -16.85 -5.87
N ILE A 61 -3.71 -15.95 -5.04
CA ILE A 61 -3.98 -16.21 -3.63
C ILE A 61 -5.31 -16.96 -3.49
N SER A 62 -5.31 -18.06 -2.72
CA SER A 62 -6.51 -18.84 -2.39
C SER A 62 -7.14 -18.40 -1.07
N SER A 63 -6.34 -17.91 -0.11
CA SER A 63 -6.86 -17.38 1.15
C SER A 63 -5.89 -16.40 1.80
N VAL A 64 -6.45 -15.47 2.59
CA VAL A 64 -5.72 -14.58 3.51
C VAL A 64 -6.35 -14.72 4.88
N GLU A 65 -5.61 -15.30 5.82
CA GLU A 65 -6.11 -15.65 7.14
C GLU A 65 -5.27 -15.02 8.26
N LYS A 66 -5.88 -14.96 9.45
CA LYS A 66 -5.17 -14.60 10.67
C LYS A 66 -4.21 -15.73 11.06
N GLY A 67 -2.98 -15.39 11.45
CA GLY A 67 -2.08 -16.30 12.11
C GLY A 67 -2.34 -16.38 13.63
N ALA A 68 -1.29 -16.57 14.42
CA ALA A 68 -1.39 -16.66 15.87
C ALA A 68 -1.89 -15.35 16.52
N LYS A 69 -1.66 -14.21 15.87
CA LYS A 69 -2.05 -12.86 16.33
C LYS A 69 -2.69 -12.11 15.17
N ASP A 70 -3.43 -11.03 15.46
CA ASP A 70 -4.02 -10.16 14.43
C ASP A 70 -2.96 -9.49 13.52
N THR A 71 -1.74 -9.35 14.04
CA THR A 71 -0.58 -8.86 13.28
C THR A 71 0.19 -9.95 12.53
N ASP A 72 -0.29 -11.19 12.54
CA ASP A 72 0.25 -12.28 11.74
C ASP A 72 -0.70 -12.58 10.58
N VAL A 73 -0.24 -12.38 9.35
CA VAL A 73 -1.02 -12.60 8.13
C VAL A 73 -0.53 -13.85 7.44
N VAL A 74 -1.42 -14.78 7.16
CA VAL A 74 -1.12 -16.02 6.44
C VAL A 74 -1.76 -15.96 5.07
N LEU A 75 -0.92 -15.83 4.01
CA LEU A 75 -1.36 -15.90 2.63
C LEU A 75 -1.10 -17.31 2.10
N THR A 76 -2.12 -17.96 1.57
CA THR A 76 -1.98 -19.24 0.89
C THR A 76 -2.19 -19.03 -0.60
N PHE A 77 -1.20 -19.37 -1.41
CA PHE A 77 -1.28 -19.33 -2.86
C PHE A 77 -1.84 -20.65 -3.41
N LYS A 78 -2.46 -20.61 -4.58
CA LYS A 78 -3.02 -21.79 -5.25
C LYS A 78 -1.95 -22.81 -5.60
N THR A 79 -0.77 -22.30 -6.02
CA THR A 79 0.44 -23.04 -6.36
C THR A 79 1.66 -22.26 -5.90
N THR A 80 2.87 -22.68 -6.23
CA THR A 80 4.07 -21.85 -6.05
C THR A 80 3.99 -20.62 -6.96
N TYR A 81 4.15 -19.44 -6.35
CA TYR A 81 4.17 -18.15 -7.05
C TYR A 81 5.45 -17.39 -6.68
N PRO A 82 6.47 -17.39 -7.55
CA PRO A 82 7.78 -16.79 -7.23
C PRO A 82 7.70 -15.29 -6.92
N ASP A 83 6.83 -14.56 -7.62
CA ASP A 83 6.70 -13.10 -7.49
C ASP A 83 5.76 -12.68 -6.36
N TRP A 84 5.58 -13.53 -5.34
CA TRP A 84 4.68 -13.27 -4.21
C TRP A 84 4.94 -11.94 -3.48
N THR A 85 6.15 -11.39 -3.57
CA THR A 85 6.49 -10.10 -2.97
C THR A 85 5.73 -8.94 -3.60
N THR A 86 5.32 -9.04 -4.86
CA THR A 86 4.59 -7.98 -5.58
C THR A 86 3.25 -7.65 -4.93
N VAL A 87 2.54 -8.67 -4.42
CA VAL A 87 1.24 -8.47 -3.75
C VAL A 87 1.35 -7.84 -2.36
N LEU A 88 2.58 -7.74 -1.82
CA LEU A 88 2.84 -7.11 -0.51
C LEU A 88 3.16 -5.62 -0.61
N SER A 89 3.41 -5.12 -1.81
CA SER A 89 3.79 -3.71 -2.05
C SER A 89 2.65 -2.75 -1.74
N THR A 90 1.40 -3.23 -1.78
CA THR A 90 0.20 -2.43 -1.54
C THR A 90 -0.68 -3.11 -0.52
N VAL A 91 -0.94 -2.45 0.60
CA VAL A 91 -2.00 -2.79 1.55
C VAL A 91 -2.89 -1.56 1.73
N LEU A 92 -4.19 -1.75 1.66
CA LEU A 92 -5.20 -0.72 1.81
C LEU A 92 -5.93 -0.90 3.15
N PRO A 93 -6.33 0.20 3.81
CA PRO A 93 -7.14 0.08 5.01
C PRO A 93 -8.49 -0.54 4.65
N LYS A 94 -8.96 -1.48 5.45
CA LYS A 94 -10.24 -2.17 5.21
C LYS A 94 -11.42 -1.23 5.04
N GLU A 95 -11.38 -0.06 5.68
CA GLU A 95 -12.39 0.99 5.54
C GLU A 95 -12.42 1.59 4.13
N GLY A 96 -11.27 1.70 3.47
CA GLY A 96 -11.11 2.23 2.12
C GLY A 96 -11.47 1.23 1.01
N VAL A 97 -11.69 -0.03 1.37
CA VAL A 97 -12.03 -1.13 0.43
C VAL A 97 -13.20 -1.97 0.95
N LYS A 98 -14.03 -1.40 1.81
CA LYS A 98 -15.13 -2.13 2.49
C LYS A 98 -16.21 -2.63 1.52
N ASP A 99 -16.45 -1.91 0.45
CA ASP A 99 -17.45 -2.18 -0.58
C ASP A 99 -16.97 -1.67 -1.96
N PRO A 100 -17.60 -2.10 -3.07
CA PRO A 100 -17.22 -1.70 -4.43
C PRO A 100 -17.26 -0.19 -4.66
N HIS A 101 -18.26 0.51 -4.14
CA HIS A 101 -18.36 1.96 -4.33
C HIS A 101 -17.17 2.69 -3.66
N THR A 102 -16.87 2.33 -2.41
CA THR A 102 -15.73 2.91 -1.68
C THR A 102 -14.40 2.60 -2.39
N PHE A 103 -14.23 1.37 -2.90
CA PHE A 103 -13.01 0.99 -3.61
C PHE A 103 -12.85 1.70 -4.96
N ASN A 104 -13.91 1.74 -5.77
CA ASN A 104 -13.85 2.27 -7.14
C ASN A 104 -13.81 3.81 -7.18
N ASP A 105 -14.50 4.48 -6.25
CA ASP A 105 -14.74 5.92 -6.31
C ASP A 105 -14.24 6.69 -5.07
N GLY A 106 -14.15 6.04 -3.93
CA GLY A 106 -13.83 6.70 -2.66
C GLY A 106 -12.41 7.27 -2.57
N TRP A 107 -11.50 6.83 -3.45
CA TRP A 107 -10.12 7.31 -3.52
C TRP A 107 -9.93 8.54 -4.41
N LYS A 108 -10.98 9.01 -5.10
CA LYS A 108 -10.97 10.27 -5.85
C LYS A 108 -10.75 11.48 -4.93
N THR A 109 -11.20 11.38 -3.68
CA THR A 109 -10.89 12.33 -2.62
C THR A 109 -10.07 11.61 -1.55
N LEU A 110 -8.87 12.12 -1.30
CA LEU A 110 -7.97 11.49 -0.35
C LEU A 110 -8.48 11.64 1.08
N ASN A 111 -8.71 10.52 1.75
CA ASN A 111 -9.00 10.48 3.19
C ASN A 111 -7.68 10.36 3.97
N PRO A 112 -7.28 11.37 4.75
CA PRO A 112 -6.01 11.35 5.50
C PRO A 112 -5.91 10.18 6.48
N ASP A 113 -7.03 9.69 7.02
CA ASP A 113 -7.05 8.57 7.98
C ASP A 113 -6.73 7.20 7.33
N TRP A 114 -6.84 7.11 6.00
CA TRP A 114 -6.50 5.91 5.23
C TRP A 114 -5.03 5.82 4.86
N LEU A 115 -4.25 6.80 5.24
CA LEU A 115 -2.83 6.87 4.94
C LEU A 115 -2.00 6.29 6.08
N THR A 116 -0.81 5.83 5.72
CA THR A 116 0.30 5.49 6.60
C THR A 116 1.59 5.82 5.88
N GLY A 117 2.56 6.39 6.59
CA GLY A 117 3.82 6.77 5.96
C GLY A 117 4.41 8.04 6.58
N PRO A 118 5.69 8.33 6.28
CA PRO A 118 6.41 9.48 6.85
C PRO A 118 5.92 10.83 6.32
N PHE A 119 5.19 10.84 5.20
CA PHE A 119 4.63 12.04 4.60
C PHE A 119 3.15 11.88 4.29
N ILE A 120 2.41 13.00 4.26
CA ILE A 120 1.02 13.07 3.81
C ILE A 120 0.87 14.21 2.78
N PRO A 121 -0.03 14.09 1.82
CA PRO A 121 -0.34 15.15 0.87
C PRO A 121 -0.73 16.44 1.57
N MET A 122 -0.22 17.56 1.07
CA MET A 122 -0.52 18.92 1.53
C MET A 122 -1.20 19.73 0.42
N LYS A 123 -0.67 19.68 -0.80
CA LYS A 123 -1.17 20.44 -1.96
C LYS A 123 -0.95 19.66 -3.24
N VAL A 124 -1.98 19.65 -4.09
CA VAL A 124 -1.86 19.23 -5.48
C VAL A 124 -2.06 20.50 -6.33
N ASP A 125 -1.14 20.77 -7.23
CA ASP A 125 -1.21 21.89 -8.18
C ASP A 125 -1.21 21.28 -9.60
N GLU A 126 -2.40 21.25 -10.19
CA GLU A 126 -2.59 20.62 -11.50
C GLU A 126 -1.93 21.46 -12.62
N ALA A 127 -1.93 22.79 -12.49
CA ALA A 127 -1.33 23.67 -13.51
C ALA A 127 0.18 23.48 -13.59
N SER A 128 0.86 23.41 -12.46
CA SER A 128 2.30 23.16 -12.39
C SER A 128 2.65 21.66 -12.35
N LYS A 129 1.66 20.76 -12.35
CA LYS A 129 1.81 19.30 -12.22
C LYS A 129 2.66 18.93 -11.00
N THR A 130 2.42 19.59 -9.88
CA THR A 130 3.21 19.44 -8.65
C THR A 130 2.36 18.87 -7.50
N LEU A 131 2.85 17.82 -6.85
CA LEU A 131 2.35 17.31 -5.60
C LEU A 131 3.32 17.71 -4.48
N THR A 132 2.85 18.49 -3.51
CA THR A 132 3.61 18.77 -2.30
C THR A 132 3.08 17.92 -1.16
N VAL A 133 3.98 17.22 -0.48
CA VAL A 133 3.70 16.45 0.73
C VAL A 133 4.41 17.07 1.92
N LYS A 134 3.82 16.95 3.10
CA LYS A 134 4.43 17.40 4.36
C LYS A 134 4.69 16.22 5.29
N ARG A 135 5.59 16.41 6.25
CA ARG A 135 5.86 15.43 7.30
C ARG A 135 4.57 15.02 8.01
N ASN A 136 4.40 13.71 8.17
CA ASN A 136 3.28 13.13 8.88
C ASN A 136 3.57 13.02 10.38
N GLY A 137 2.93 13.86 11.18
CA GLY A 137 3.07 13.82 12.65
C GLY A 137 2.49 12.56 13.31
N LYS A 138 1.65 11.80 12.58
CA LYS A 138 1.06 10.53 13.04
C LYS A 138 1.88 9.29 12.62
N TRP A 139 2.99 9.49 11.90
CA TRP A 139 3.85 8.40 11.47
C TRP A 139 4.45 7.64 12.67
N TRP A 140 4.28 6.33 12.68
CA TRP A 140 4.73 5.43 13.76
C TRP A 140 6.21 5.00 13.65
N GLY A 141 6.87 5.25 12.51
CA GLY A 141 8.27 4.95 12.27
C GLY A 141 9.18 6.13 12.62
N ASP A 142 10.40 6.10 12.13
CA ASP A 142 11.40 7.14 12.38
C ASP A 142 10.94 8.48 11.78
N LYS A 143 11.17 9.55 12.53
CA LYS A 143 10.82 10.90 12.10
C LYS A 143 11.54 11.25 10.80
N SER A 144 10.79 11.67 9.79
CA SER A 144 11.37 12.17 8.54
C SER A 144 12.32 13.34 8.78
N LYS A 145 13.45 13.39 8.09
CA LYS A 145 14.41 14.49 8.16
C LYS A 145 13.90 15.76 7.47
N LEU A 146 13.10 15.61 6.39
CA LEU A 146 12.53 16.72 5.65
C LEU A 146 11.17 17.11 6.23
N ASP A 147 10.83 18.39 6.16
CA ASP A 147 9.51 18.91 6.53
C ASP A 147 8.52 18.76 5.38
N THR A 148 8.98 19.02 4.16
CA THR A 148 8.20 18.95 2.92
C THR A 148 9.01 18.30 1.80
N VAL A 149 8.31 17.68 0.86
CA VAL A 149 8.85 17.19 -0.41
C VAL A 149 7.87 17.57 -1.51
N SER A 150 8.38 18.09 -2.62
CA SER A 150 7.57 18.42 -3.81
C SER A 150 7.95 17.51 -4.97
N PHE A 151 6.97 16.81 -5.51
CA PHE A 151 7.10 15.97 -6.70
C PHE A 151 6.57 16.76 -7.90
N LYS A 152 7.39 17.01 -8.90
CA LYS A 152 7.02 17.69 -10.13
C LYS A 152 7.05 16.72 -11.31
N ALA A 153 5.92 16.53 -11.97
CA ALA A 153 5.87 15.71 -13.17
C ALA A 153 6.49 16.47 -14.33
N MET A 154 7.46 15.87 -15.01
CA MET A 154 8.14 16.40 -16.19
C MET A 154 8.59 15.25 -17.10
N ASP A 155 8.82 15.55 -18.38
CA ASP A 155 9.35 14.57 -19.32
C ASP A 155 10.84 14.27 -19.05
N SER A 156 11.29 13.07 -19.47
CA SER A 156 12.66 12.61 -19.22
C SER A 156 13.74 13.50 -19.83
N ALA A 157 13.46 14.15 -20.97
CA ALA A 157 14.43 15.03 -21.63
C ALA A 157 14.68 16.31 -20.81
N THR A 158 13.64 16.77 -20.09
CA THR A 158 13.70 17.96 -19.24
C THR A 158 14.38 17.68 -17.91
N GLN A 159 14.25 16.46 -17.35
CA GLN A 159 14.76 16.10 -16.01
C GLN A 159 16.27 16.38 -15.85
N THR A 160 17.08 15.94 -16.80
CA THR A 160 18.54 16.13 -16.75
C THR A 160 18.93 17.61 -16.71
N LYS A 161 18.25 18.44 -17.50
CA LYS A 161 18.50 19.90 -17.52
C LYS A 161 18.03 20.55 -16.22
N ALA A 162 16.85 20.17 -15.73
CA ALA A 162 16.31 20.70 -14.48
C ALA A 162 17.21 20.38 -13.29
N PHE A 163 17.78 19.17 -13.24
CA PHE A 163 18.76 18.80 -12.22
C PHE A 163 20.06 19.61 -12.35
N ALA A 164 20.62 19.73 -13.57
CA ALA A 164 21.83 20.52 -13.81
C ALA A 164 21.65 22.00 -13.43
N ASN A 165 20.46 22.55 -13.67
CA ASN A 165 20.09 23.92 -13.33
C ASN A 165 19.68 24.10 -11.86
N LYS A 166 19.68 23.03 -11.05
CA LYS A 166 19.23 23.04 -9.63
C LYS A 166 17.76 23.45 -9.46
N GLU A 167 16.93 23.16 -10.46
CA GLU A 167 15.47 23.33 -10.38
C GLU A 167 14.79 22.18 -9.65
N ILE A 168 15.50 21.04 -9.56
CA ILE A 168 15.13 19.86 -8.78
C ILE A 168 16.37 19.32 -8.07
N ASP A 169 16.16 18.61 -6.94
CA ASP A 169 17.25 18.06 -6.10
C ASP A 169 17.59 16.60 -6.46
N ALA A 170 16.65 15.86 -7.07
CA ALA A 170 16.79 14.46 -7.48
C ALA A 170 15.86 14.13 -8.67
#